data_d53ba634d18f68502b9b93f8a1a31606
#
_entry.id   d53ba634d18f68502b9b93f8a1a31606
#
_cell.length_a   1.000
_cell.length_b   1.000
_cell.length_c   1.000
_cell.angle_alpha   90.00
_cell.angle_beta   90.00
_cell.angle_gamma   90.00
#
_symmetry.space_group_name_H-M   'P 1'
#
loop_
_entity.id
_entity.type
_entity.pdbx_description
1 polymer ?
#
loop_
_entity_poly.entity_id
_entity_poly.type
_entity_poly.pdbx_seq_one_letter_code
_entity_poly.pdbx_strand_id
1 'polypeptide(L)'
;QINQSIYEAATATTEQRGMGTTLTALAVVANDDGAEPAHMVLANVGDSRAYLLRDGQLRQLSVDHSYVQELVTEGLLTADEARTHPRRNIVTRALGIDIAVSVDSSIIPIIAGDRFMLCSDGLVDEVPPSEIESLCLLQASPVDAANALVAAAKKHGGRDNITVIVIDALSPVAVPSETTNNDASISAARPNRSRSAVLVGAVVLVALALFAIFIVGARNARSGYFLDFNGTAN
;
A
#
# COMPACT_ATOMS: atom_id res chain seq x y z
N GLN A 1 5.71 16.77 6.60
CA GLN A 1 7.14 16.43 6.38
C GLN A 1 7.33 15.72 5.03
N ILE A 2 6.74 14.53 4.79
CA ILE A 2 6.94 13.77 3.53
C ILE A 2 6.58 14.62 2.30
N ASN A 3 5.40 15.24 2.27
CA ASN A 3 4.99 16.12 1.19
C ASN A 3 6.01 17.25 0.94
N GLN A 4 6.46 17.89 2.01
CA GLN A 4 7.43 18.97 1.93
C GLN A 4 8.76 18.50 1.32
N SER A 5 9.28 17.33 1.74
CA SER A 5 10.53 16.80 1.19
C SER A 5 10.42 16.48 -0.30
N ILE A 6 9.26 15.94 -0.76
CA ILE A 6 9.03 15.68 -2.19
C ILE A 6 8.89 16.99 -2.97
N TYR A 7 8.15 17.97 -2.43
CA TYR A 7 7.98 19.30 -3.03
C TYR A 7 9.31 20.04 -3.17
N GLU A 8 10.14 20.04 -2.13
CA GLU A 8 11.47 20.62 -2.17
C GLU A 8 12.35 19.95 -3.23
N ALA A 9 12.33 18.62 -3.32
CA ALA A 9 13.06 17.90 -4.37
C ALA A 9 12.52 18.22 -5.77
N ALA A 10 11.19 18.28 -5.94
CA ALA A 10 10.53 18.62 -7.21
C ALA A 10 10.84 20.04 -7.69
N THR A 11 11.19 20.96 -6.78
CA THR A 11 11.51 22.36 -7.10
C THR A 11 13.01 22.64 -7.18
N ALA A 12 13.85 21.77 -6.60
CA ALA A 12 15.30 21.98 -6.50
C ALA A 12 16.02 21.84 -7.86
N THR A 13 15.56 20.95 -8.74
CA THR A 13 16.22 20.68 -10.02
C THR A 13 15.23 20.69 -11.19
N THR A 14 15.72 21.05 -12.37
CA THR A 14 14.91 21.06 -13.60
C THR A 14 14.47 19.64 -13.97
N GLU A 15 15.30 18.63 -13.67
CA GLU A 15 15.04 17.21 -13.98
C GLU A 15 13.92 16.61 -13.14
N GLN A 16 13.70 17.13 -11.92
CA GLN A 16 12.66 16.67 -11.00
C GLN A 16 11.43 17.59 -10.95
N ARG A 17 11.41 18.61 -11.80
CA ARG A 17 10.30 19.58 -11.83
C ARG A 17 8.96 18.89 -12.08
N GLY A 18 7.99 19.14 -11.19
CA GLY A 18 6.67 18.53 -11.26
C GLY A 18 6.61 17.07 -10.80
N MET A 19 7.67 16.55 -10.16
CA MET A 19 7.65 15.25 -9.54
C MET A 19 6.60 15.21 -8.44
N GLY A 20 5.75 14.18 -8.48
CA GLY A 20 4.74 13.91 -7.48
C GLY A 20 4.53 12.40 -7.31
N THR A 21 3.83 12.02 -6.27
CA THR A 21 3.46 10.62 -6.04
C THR A 21 2.14 10.50 -5.30
N THR A 22 1.47 9.38 -5.46
CA THR A 22 0.32 8.99 -4.64
C THR A 22 0.79 8.35 -3.33
N LEU A 23 -0.09 8.29 -2.34
CA LEU A 23 0.11 7.54 -1.11
C LEU A 23 -1.21 6.93 -0.67
N THR A 24 -1.25 5.60 -0.56
CA THR A 24 -2.35 4.88 0.08
C THR A 24 -1.77 3.98 1.15
N ALA A 25 -2.19 4.16 2.39
CA ALA A 25 -1.63 3.47 3.55
C ALA A 25 -2.71 2.95 4.48
N LEU A 26 -2.48 1.78 5.05
CA LEU A 26 -3.27 1.19 6.13
C LEU A 26 -2.38 0.98 7.36
N ALA A 27 -2.84 1.41 8.53
CA ALA A 27 -2.16 1.21 9.79
C ALA A 27 -3.12 0.59 10.81
N VAL A 28 -2.66 -0.42 11.52
CA VAL A 28 -3.38 -0.98 12.68
C VAL A 28 -3.07 -0.11 13.89
N VAL A 29 -4.11 0.42 14.51
CA VAL A 29 -4.00 1.22 15.73
C VAL A 29 -4.73 0.46 16.85
N ALA A 30 -3.97 0.12 17.90
CA ALA A 30 -4.54 -0.43 19.13
C ALA A 30 -5.00 0.72 20.04
N ASN A 31 -6.01 0.47 20.86
CA ASN A 31 -6.39 1.40 21.90
C ASN A 31 -5.34 1.42 23.01
N ASP A 32 -5.09 2.60 23.61
CA ASP A 32 -4.05 2.81 24.64
C ASP A 32 -4.26 1.94 25.89
N ASP A 33 -5.47 1.50 26.17
CA ASP A 33 -5.85 0.68 27.31
C ASP A 33 -5.71 -0.84 27.06
N GLY A 34 -5.26 -1.23 25.84
CA GLY A 34 -5.16 -2.63 25.44
C GLY A 34 -6.50 -3.36 25.32
N ALA A 35 -7.62 -2.62 25.46
CA ALA A 35 -8.96 -3.18 25.24
C ALA A 35 -9.23 -3.28 23.73
N GLU A 36 -9.64 -4.44 23.27
CA GLU A 36 -10.18 -4.67 21.92
C GLU A 36 -11.35 -3.71 21.63
N PRO A 37 -11.56 -3.35 20.35
CA PRO A 37 -10.89 -3.83 19.14
C PRO A 37 -9.88 -2.84 18.57
N ALA A 38 -8.81 -3.37 17.95
CA ALA A 38 -7.93 -2.58 17.09
C ALA A 38 -8.70 -2.03 15.87
N HIS A 39 -8.29 -0.86 15.42
CA HIS A 39 -8.87 -0.22 14.24
C HIS A 39 -7.85 -0.18 13.11
N MET A 40 -8.32 -0.26 11.87
CA MET A 40 -7.54 0.06 10.71
C MET A 40 -7.73 1.54 10.39
N VAL A 41 -6.63 2.28 10.32
CA VAL A 41 -6.62 3.67 9.84
C VAL A 41 -6.17 3.67 8.39
N LEU A 42 -7.02 4.18 7.51
CA LEU A 42 -6.69 4.45 6.11
C LEU A 42 -6.25 5.91 5.98
N ALA A 43 -5.18 6.13 5.22
CA ALA A 43 -4.79 7.45 4.72
C ALA A 43 -4.59 7.37 3.21
N ASN A 44 -5.15 8.34 2.46
CA ASN A 44 -5.09 8.37 1.00
C ASN A 44 -4.79 9.76 0.45
N VAL A 45 -3.87 9.81 -0.53
CA VAL A 45 -3.61 10.95 -1.42
C VAL A 45 -3.32 10.38 -2.80
N GLY A 46 -4.14 10.73 -3.79
CA GLY A 46 -4.03 10.22 -5.16
C GLY A 46 -5.15 9.26 -5.54
N ASP A 47 -4.91 8.46 -6.55
CA ASP A 47 -5.84 7.52 -7.19
C ASP A 47 -5.45 6.03 -7.00
N SER A 48 -4.41 5.76 -6.25
CA SER A 48 -4.19 4.42 -5.70
C SER A 48 -5.30 4.11 -4.68
N ARG A 49 -5.75 2.86 -4.64
CA ARG A 49 -6.99 2.51 -3.95
C ARG A 49 -6.79 1.55 -2.79
N ALA A 50 -7.69 1.69 -1.82
CA ALA A 50 -7.88 0.74 -0.73
C ALA A 50 -9.28 0.11 -0.81
N TYR A 51 -9.36 -1.20 -0.58
CA TYR A 51 -10.60 -1.97 -0.58
C TYR A 51 -10.71 -2.81 0.68
N LEU A 52 -11.95 -3.13 1.03
CA LEU A 52 -12.32 -4.10 2.08
C LEU A 52 -13.26 -5.14 1.48
N LEU A 53 -12.87 -6.40 1.58
CA LEU A 53 -13.75 -7.54 1.38
C LEU A 53 -14.28 -7.99 2.76
N ARG A 54 -15.57 -7.84 2.96
CA ARG A 54 -16.29 -8.26 4.16
C ARG A 54 -17.63 -8.85 3.75
N ASP A 55 -18.05 -9.95 4.38
CA ASP A 55 -19.33 -10.61 4.11
C ASP A 55 -19.53 -10.93 2.61
N GLY A 56 -18.45 -11.30 1.93
CA GLY A 56 -18.48 -11.66 0.51
C GLY A 56 -18.61 -10.47 -0.46
N GLN A 57 -18.51 -9.23 0.00
CA GLN A 57 -18.61 -8.03 -0.82
C GLN A 57 -17.32 -7.21 -0.78
N LEU A 58 -16.81 -6.84 -1.95
CA LEU A 58 -15.67 -5.95 -2.09
C LEU A 58 -16.14 -4.50 -2.17
N ARG A 59 -15.70 -3.67 -1.23
CA ARG A 59 -16.02 -2.25 -1.18
C ARG A 59 -14.75 -1.41 -1.25
N GLN A 60 -14.73 -0.42 -2.13
CA GLN A 60 -13.67 0.60 -2.13
C GLN A 60 -13.81 1.48 -0.88
N LEU A 61 -12.72 1.69 -0.17
CA LEU A 61 -12.64 2.50 1.05
C LEU A 61 -12.11 3.91 0.77
N SER A 62 -11.17 4.04 -0.17
CA SER A 62 -10.62 5.32 -0.61
C SER A 62 -11.51 5.98 -1.66
N VAL A 63 -11.41 7.30 -1.77
CA VAL A 63 -11.97 8.07 -2.88
C VAL A 63 -10.81 8.56 -3.73
N ASP A 64 -10.87 8.34 -5.04
CA ASP A 64 -9.79 8.74 -5.93
C ASP A 64 -9.70 10.26 -6.03
N HIS A 65 -8.50 10.81 -5.93
CA HIS A 65 -8.25 12.21 -6.26
C HIS A 65 -7.94 12.32 -7.76
N SER A 66 -8.96 12.17 -8.59
CA SER A 66 -8.86 12.23 -10.04
C SER A 66 -9.96 13.08 -10.65
N TYR A 67 -9.67 13.64 -11.81
CA TYR A 67 -10.63 14.47 -12.55
C TYR A 67 -11.96 13.75 -12.80
N VAL A 68 -11.90 12.47 -13.16
CA VAL A 68 -13.13 11.70 -13.44
C VAL A 68 -13.93 11.41 -12.18
N GLN A 69 -13.27 11.22 -11.03
CA GLN A 69 -13.95 11.04 -9.75
C GLN A 69 -14.67 12.33 -9.31
N GLU A 70 -14.12 13.49 -9.57
CA GLU A 70 -14.79 14.77 -9.33
C GLU A 70 -16.07 14.86 -10.17
N LEU A 71 -16.02 14.52 -11.47
CA LEU A 71 -17.19 14.47 -12.32
C LEU A 71 -18.26 13.46 -11.86
N VAL A 72 -17.82 12.30 -11.34
CA VAL A 72 -18.76 11.32 -10.74
C VAL A 72 -19.42 11.90 -9.50
N THR A 73 -18.65 12.56 -8.64
CA THR A 73 -19.16 13.18 -7.40
C THR A 73 -20.17 14.31 -7.69
N GLU A 74 -19.95 15.06 -8.77
CA GLU A 74 -20.86 16.11 -9.25
C GLU A 74 -22.08 15.55 -10.01
N GLY A 75 -22.14 14.24 -10.25
CA GLY A 75 -23.21 13.57 -11.00
C GLY A 75 -23.16 13.81 -12.52
N LEU A 76 -22.01 14.27 -13.03
CA LEU A 76 -21.80 14.53 -14.46
C LEU A 76 -21.35 13.28 -15.23
N LEU A 77 -20.82 12.28 -14.53
CA LEU A 77 -20.49 10.95 -15.06
C LEU A 77 -21.00 9.86 -14.11
N THR A 78 -21.31 8.72 -14.67
CA THR A 78 -21.45 7.47 -13.91
C THR A 78 -20.07 6.86 -13.63
N ALA A 79 -19.96 5.97 -12.65
CA ALA A 79 -18.72 5.25 -12.36
C ALA A 79 -18.23 4.43 -13.58
N ASP A 80 -19.14 3.86 -14.36
CA ASP A 80 -18.78 3.09 -15.56
C ASP A 80 -18.25 3.99 -16.69
N GLU A 81 -18.84 5.15 -16.91
CA GLU A 81 -18.35 6.14 -17.88
C GLU A 81 -16.96 6.67 -17.50
N ALA A 82 -16.72 6.89 -16.20
CA ALA A 82 -15.43 7.33 -15.68
C ALA A 82 -14.29 6.35 -16.04
N ARG A 83 -14.53 5.03 -16.01
CA ARG A 83 -13.54 3.99 -16.33
C ARG A 83 -12.99 4.08 -17.76
N THR A 84 -13.79 4.53 -18.71
CA THR A 84 -13.42 4.61 -20.13
C THR A 84 -13.16 6.04 -20.59
N HIS A 85 -13.24 7.01 -19.69
CA HIS A 85 -13.08 8.42 -20.03
C HIS A 85 -11.65 8.73 -20.49
N PRO A 86 -11.43 9.54 -21.54
CA PRO A 86 -10.10 9.85 -22.07
C PRO A 86 -9.14 10.51 -21.06
N ARG A 87 -9.70 11.19 -20.06
CA ARG A 87 -8.94 11.89 -19.01
C ARG A 87 -8.95 11.16 -17.66
N ARG A 88 -9.19 9.83 -17.62
CA ARG A 88 -9.28 9.07 -16.38
C ARG A 88 -7.99 9.07 -15.55
N ASN A 89 -6.83 9.20 -16.22
CA ASN A 89 -5.51 9.20 -15.57
C ASN A 89 -5.06 10.59 -15.10
N ILE A 90 -5.96 11.60 -15.08
CA ILE A 90 -5.61 12.93 -14.55
C ILE A 90 -5.84 12.91 -13.03
N VAL A 91 -4.72 12.90 -12.30
CA VAL A 91 -4.70 13.01 -10.83
C VAL A 91 -4.85 14.47 -10.44
N THR A 92 -5.79 14.78 -9.54
CA THR A 92 -6.07 16.15 -9.08
C THR A 92 -5.41 16.49 -7.74
N ARG A 93 -4.91 15.48 -7.01
CA ARG A 93 -4.21 15.66 -5.74
C ARG A 93 -3.11 14.61 -5.58
N ALA A 94 -1.84 15.03 -5.44
CA ALA A 94 -0.68 14.18 -5.23
C ALA A 94 0.30 14.83 -4.25
N LEU A 95 1.13 14.01 -3.61
CA LEU A 95 2.24 14.50 -2.80
C LEU A 95 3.31 15.15 -3.69
N GLY A 96 3.88 16.26 -3.25
CA GLY A 96 4.99 16.94 -3.93
C GLY A 96 4.58 17.94 -5.01
N ILE A 97 3.29 18.04 -5.36
CA ILE A 97 2.79 19.01 -6.35
C ILE A 97 2.58 20.38 -5.69
N ASP A 98 1.95 20.41 -4.52
CA ASP A 98 1.70 21.62 -3.77
C ASP A 98 2.45 21.63 -2.44
N ILE A 99 2.71 22.81 -1.90
CA ILE A 99 3.41 22.98 -0.62
C ILE A 99 2.64 22.35 0.56
N ALA A 100 1.33 22.30 0.45
CA ALA A 100 0.43 21.66 1.42
C ALA A 100 -0.51 20.70 0.70
N VAL A 101 -0.77 19.55 1.31
CA VAL A 101 -1.68 18.54 0.76
C VAL A 101 -2.67 18.11 1.85
N SER A 102 -3.95 18.01 1.48
CA SER A 102 -4.97 17.41 2.32
C SER A 102 -4.93 15.89 2.17
N VAL A 103 -4.84 15.18 3.29
CA VAL A 103 -4.87 13.72 3.35
C VAL A 103 -6.28 13.29 3.73
N ASP A 104 -6.89 12.45 2.91
CA ASP A 104 -8.14 11.81 3.28
C ASP A 104 -7.85 10.65 4.23
N SER A 105 -8.59 10.58 5.34
CA SER A 105 -8.39 9.53 6.33
C SER A 105 -9.72 8.98 6.85
N SER A 106 -9.75 7.69 7.14
CA SER A 106 -10.90 7.03 7.75
C SER A 106 -10.45 5.95 8.75
N ILE A 107 -11.32 5.69 9.74
CA ILE A 107 -11.10 4.66 10.75
C ILE A 107 -12.11 3.54 10.49
N ILE A 108 -11.60 2.32 10.35
CA ILE A 108 -12.39 1.14 10.02
C ILE A 108 -12.22 0.13 11.16
N PRO A 109 -13.30 -0.32 11.83
CA PRO A 109 -13.22 -1.43 12.79
C PRO A 109 -12.72 -2.69 12.09
N ILE A 110 -11.74 -3.37 12.68
CA ILE A 110 -11.23 -4.65 12.16
C ILE A 110 -12.12 -5.76 12.69
N ILE A 111 -12.61 -6.60 11.78
CA ILE A 111 -13.37 -7.80 12.12
C ILE A 111 -12.58 -9.01 11.60
N ALA A 112 -12.53 -10.08 12.40
CA ALA A 112 -11.91 -11.33 11.97
C ALA A 112 -12.58 -11.86 10.69
N GLY A 113 -11.76 -12.21 9.70
CA GLY A 113 -12.22 -12.61 8.37
C GLY A 113 -12.27 -11.48 7.35
N ASP A 114 -12.02 -10.23 7.76
CA ASP A 114 -11.83 -9.14 6.80
C ASP A 114 -10.60 -9.38 5.92
N ARG A 115 -10.70 -9.02 4.66
CA ARG A 115 -9.56 -8.92 3.75
C ARG A 115 -9.45 -7.50 3.23
N PHE A 116 -8.33 -6.86 3.48
CA PHE A 116 -7.99 -5.55 2.95
C PHE A 116 -7.10 -5.70 1.72
N MET A 117 -7.28 -4.82 0.74
CA MET A 117 -6.42 -4.75 -0.43
C MET A 117 -6.02 -3.31 -0.71
N LEU A 118 -4.74 -3.07 -0.96
CA LEU A 118 -4.21 -1.83 -1.54
C LEU A 118 -3.72 -2.12 -2.95
N CYS A 119 -3.97 -1.21 -3.88
CA CYS A 119 -3.45 -1.35 -5.23
C CYS A 119 -3.17 0.00 -5.89
N SER A 120 -2.25 -0.01 -6.88
CA SER A 120 -2.08 1.07 -7.83
C SER A 120 -3.21 1.05 -8.88
N ASP A 121 -3.32 2.15 -9.63
CA ASP A 121 -4.25 2.29 -10.76
C ASP A 121 -4.04 1.22 -11.84
N GLY A 122 -2.80 0.74 -12.05
CA GLY A 122 -2.49 -0.32 -12.99
C GLY A 122 -3.23 -1.65 -12.76
N LEU A 123 -3.80 -1.90 -11.57
CA LEU A 123 -4.74 -3.01 -11.37
C LEU A 123 -6.13 -2.66 -11.88
N VAL A 124 -6.70 -1.56 -11.42
CA VAL A 124 -8.11 -1.20 -11.61
C VAL A 124 -8.41 -0.65 -12.99
N ASP A 125 -7.41 -0.19 -13.68
CA ASP A 125 -7.50 0.20 -15.10
C ASP A 125 -7.58 -1.00 -16.04
N GLU A 126 -6.97 -2.10 -15.67
CA GLU A 126 -6.93 -3.33 -16.49
C GLU A 126 -8.03 -4.33 -16.10
N VAL A 127 -8.32 -4.51 -14.80
CA VAL A 127 -9.20 -5.56 -14.30
C VAL A 127 -10.57 -5.00 -13.90
N PRO A 128 -11.68 -5.57 -14.40
CA PRO A 128 -13.03 -5.16 -14.00
C PRO A 128 -13.27 -5.39 -12.50
N PRO A 129 -14.09 -4.55 -11.81
CA PRO A 129 -14.37 -4.69 -10.39
C PRO A 129 -14.91 -6.06 -9.99
N SER A 130 -15.79 -6.66 -10.80
CA SER A 130 -16.35 -7.99 -10.55
C SER A 130 -15.31 -9.10 -10.62
N GLU A 131 -14.28 -8.97 -11.45
CA GLU A 131 -13.17 -9.92 -11.51
C GLU A 131 -12.23 -9.74 -10.33
N ILE A 132 -11.94 -8.50 -9.92
CA ILE A 132 -11.17 -8.21 -8.69
C ILE A 132 -11.85 -8.83 -7.48
N GLU A 133 -13.16 -8.62 -7.31
CA GLU A 133 -13.95 -9.22 -6.23
C GLU A 133 -13.87 -10.73 -6.25
N SER A 134 -14.08 -11.35 -7.41
CA SER A 134 -14.02 -12.81 -7.58
C SER A 134 -12.65 -13.37 -7.21
N LEU A 135 -11.56 -12.72 -7.63
CA LEU A 135 -10.20 -13.14 -7.30
C LEU A 135 -9.90 -12.98 -5.81
N CYS A 136 -10.37 -11.91 -5.17
CA CYS A 136 -10.24 -11.72 -3.73
C CYS A 136 -11.02 -12.77 -2.91
N LEU A 137 -12.17 -13.23 -3.42
CA LEU A 137 -13.01 -14.25 -2.77
C LEU A 137 -12.46 -15.67 -2.92
N LEU A 138 -11.98 -16.01 -4.13
CA LEU A 138 -11.60 -17.39 -4.48
C LEU A 138 -10.27 -17.82 -3.87
N GLN A 139 -9.37 -16.91 -3.59
CA GLN A 139 -8.04 -17.25 -3.12
C GLN A 139 -7.98 -17.40 -1.59
N ALA A 140 -7.51 -18.56 -1.14
CA ALA A 140 -7.45 -18.89 0.28
C ALA A 140 -6.40 -18.08 1.06
N SER A 141 -5.32 -17.67 0.41
CA SER A 141 -4.26 -16.89 1.05
C SER A 141 -4.13 -15.48 0.45
N PRO A 142 -3.68 -14.49 1.25
CA PRO A 142 -3.46 -13.14 0.75
C PRO A 142 -2.37 -13.09 -0.33
N VAL A 143 -1.37 -13.96 -0.27
CA VAL A 143 -0.30 -14.05 -1.26
C VAL A 143 -0.85 -14.55 -2.61
N ASP A 144 -1.68 -15.60 -2.59
CA ASP A 144 -2.28 -16.14 -3.81
C ASP A 144 -3.25 -15.12 -4.43
N ALA A 145 -4.02 -14.39 -3.61
CA ALA A 145 -4.89 -13.32 -4.07
C ALA A 145 -4.10 -12.20 -4.77
N ALA A 146 -3.02 -11.72 -4.15
CA ALA A 146 -2.17 -10.70 -4.75
C ALA A 146 -1.56 -11.15 -6.08
N ASN A 147 -1.05 -12.38 -6.13
CA ASN A 147 -0.47 -12.96 -7.36
C ASN A 147 -1.52 -13.13 -8.46
N ALA A 148 -2.72 -13.61 -8.13
CA ALA A 148 -3.82 -13.78 -9.09
C ALA A 148 -4.27 -12.43 -9.67
N LEU A 149 -4.39 -11.39 -8.84
CA LEU A 149 -4.74 -10.03 -9.27
C LEU A 149 -3.69 -9.43 -10.22
N VAL A 150 -2.40 -9.54 -9.88
CA VAL A 150 -1.31 -9.10 -10.76
C VAL A 150 -1.30 -9.88 -12.08
N ALA A 151 -1.53 -11.20 -12.03
CA ALA A 151 -1.60 -12.02 -13.24
C ALA A 151 -2.78 -11.64 -14.13
N ALA A 152 -3.95 -11.35 -13.54
CA ALA A 152 -5.12 -10.88 -14.27
C ALA A 152 -4.86 -9.54 -14.96
N ALA A 153 -4.29 -8.55 -14.25
CA ALA A 153 -3.95 -7.26 -14.84
C ALA A 153 -2.97 -7.38 -16.02
N LYS A 154 -1.93 -8.23 -15.87
CA LYS A 154 -1.00 -8.53 -16.99
C LYS A 154 -1.70 -9.18 -18.17
N LYS A 155 -2.65 -10.07 -17.94
CA LYS A 155 -3.43 -10.75 -18.98
C LYS A 155 -4.34 -9.78 -19.74
N HIS A 156 -4.89 -8.77 -19.06
CA HIS A 156 -5.74 -7.73 -19.65
C HIS A 156 -4.96 -6.63 -20.37
N GLY A 157 -3.63 -6.64 -20.31
CA GLY A 157 -2.79 -5.69 -21.05
C GLY A 157 -1.52 -5.30 -20.31
N GLY A 158 -1.58 -5.10 -19.00
CA GLY A 158 -0.42 -4.76 -18.17
C GLY A 158 0.29 -3.48 -18.64
N ARG A 159 -0.48 -2.46 -19.02
CA ARG A 159 0.03 -1.24 -19.65
C ARG A 159 0.76 -0.30 -18.69
N ASP A 160 0.60 -0.55 -17.39
CA ASP A 160 1.23 0.25 -16.34
C ASP A 160 1.85 -0.63 -15.26
N ASN A 161 2.53 -0.04 -14.29
CA ASN A 161 3.08 -0.69 -13.12
C ASN A 161 1.94 -1.18 -12.21
N ILE A 162 1.96 -2.48 -11.89
CA ILE A 162 0.91 -3.12 -11.09
C ILE A 162 1.48 -3.45 -9.71
N THR A 163 0.95 -2.81 -8.69
CA THR A 163 1.26 -3.10 -7.29
C THR A 163 0.00 -3.51 -6.56
N VAL A 164 0.06 -4.64 -5.84
CA VAL A 164 -1.06 -5.15 -5.03
C VAL A 164 -0.53 -5.63 -3.68
N ILE A 165 -1.18 -5.23 -2.61
CA ILE A 165 -0.95 -5.71 -1.25
C ILE A 165 -2.29 -6.24 -0.72
N VAL A 166 -2.30 -7.48 -0.22
CA VAL A 166 -3.48 -8.09 0.40
C VAL A 166 -3.16 -8.45 1.85
N ILE A 167 -4.08 -8.13 2.75
CA ILE A 167 -3.94 -8.31 4.20
C ILE A 167 -5.21 -8.97 4.73
N ASP A 168 -5.07 -10.11 5.42
CA ASP A 168 -6.18 -10.79 6.08
C ASP A 168 -6.16 -10.51 7.58
N ALA A 169 -7.32 -10.12 8.12
CA ALA A 169 -7.54 -10.01 9.56
C ALA A 169 -7.85 -11.39 10.14
N LEU A 170 -6.90 -11.94 10.87
CA LEU A 170 -7.06 -13.26 11.50
C LEU A 170 -7.71 -13.11 12.86
N SER A 171 -8.53 -14.12 13.26
CA SER A 171 -8.96 -14.23 14.65
C SER A 171 -7.74 -14.46 15.54
N PRO A 172 -7.68 -13.86 16.75
CA PRO A 172 -6.68 -14.24 17.73
C PRO A 172 -6.81 -15.74 17.97
N VAL A 173 -5.74 -16.48 17.71
CA VAL A 173 -5.67 -17.88 18.13
C VAL A 173 -5.70 -17.85 19.66
N ALA A 174 -6.75 -18.37 20.28
CA ALA A 174 -6.76 -18.61 21.72
C ALA A 174 -5.58 -19.54 22.01
N VAL A 175 -4.50 -18.99 22.54
CA VAL A 175 -3.42 -19.80 23.10
C VAL A 175 -4.08 -20.57 24.24
N PRO A 176 -4.10 -21.90 24.24
CA PRO A 176 -4.61 -22.65 25.37
C PRO A 176 -3.86 -22.16 26.60
N SER A 177 -4.57 -21.58 27.55
CA SER A 177 -3.99 -21.26 28.85
C SER A 177 -3.52 -22.58 29.43
N GLU A 178 -2.22 -22.84 29.41
CA GLU A 178 -1.65 -23.94 30.19
C GLU A 178 -2.08 -23.70 31.64
N THR A 179 -3.01 -24.51 32.10
CA THR A 179 -3.41 -24.56 33.51
C THR A 179 -2.17 -25.04 34.28
N THR A 180 -1.36 -24.12 34.70
CA THR A 180 -0.20 -24.38 35.54
C THR A 180 -0.76 -24.74 36.93
N ASN A 181 -0.95 -26.02 37.16
CA ASN A 181 -0.99 -26.54 38.51
C ASN A 181 0.39 -26.32 39.13
N ASN A 182 0.58 -25.21 39.79
CA ASN A 182 1.75 -24.95 40.60
C ASN A 182 1.42 -25.13 42.08
N ASP A 183 1.63 -26.35 42.55
CA ASP A 183 2.14 -26.59 43.88
C ASP A 183 3.59 -26.99 43.72
N ALA A 184 4.54 -26.07 43.95
CA ALA A 184 5.84 -26.32 44.58
C ALA A 184 6.73 -25.06 44.53
N SER A 185 6.93 -24.48 45.74
CA SER A 185 8.16 -23.86 46.24
C SER A 185 9.09 -22.99 45.34
N ILE A 186 9.13 -21.77 45.77
CA ILE A 186 10.11 -20.67 45.60
C ILE A 186 11.56 -21.11 45.37
N SER A 187 12.13 -20.77 44.22
CA SER A 187 13.55 -20.47 44.09
C SER A 187 13.75 -19.35 43.05
N ALA A 188 14.34 -18.24 43.53
CA ALA A 188 14.59 -17.05 42.74
C ALA A 188 15.70 -17.32 41.70
N ALA A 189 15.36 -17.26 40.40
CA ALA A 189 16.32 -17.18 39.30
C ALA A 189 16.07 -15.89 38.51
N ARG A 190 17.15 -15.11 38.38
CA ARG A 190 17.18 -13.81 37.68
C ARG A 190 16.86 -13.97 36.18
N PRO A 191 16.16 -13.04 35.54
CA PRO A 191 15.85 -13.14 34.11
C PRO A 191 17.09 -12.87 33.26
N ASN A 192 17.40 -13.80 32.38
CA ASN A 192 18.46 -13.66 31.38
C ASN A 192 17.99 -12.78 30.21
N ARG A 193 18.40 -11.52 30.25
CA ARG A 193 18.03 -10.44 29.31
C ARG A 193 19.01 -10.36 28.14
N SER A 194 19.19 -11.34 27.27
CA SER A 194 20.16 -11.10 26.20
C SER A 194 19.91 -11.73 24.82
N ARG A 195 18.90 -12.57 24.64
CA ARG A 195 18.74 -13.24 23.33
C ARG A 195 17.79 -12.53 22.36
N SER A 196 16.76 -11.83 22.83
CA SER A 196 15.82 -11.13 21.95
C SER A 196 16.39 -9.83 21.39
N ALA A 197 17.22 -9.09 22.13
CA ALA A 197 17.84 -7.86 21.66
C ALA A 197 18.87 -8.09 20.54
N VAL A 198 19.55 -9.24 20.55
CA VAL A 198 20.53 -9.60 19.51
C VAL A 198 19.84 -9.97 18.20
N LEU A 199 18.67 -10.62 18.25
CA LEU A 199 17.92 -11.01 17.04
C LEU A 199 17.31 -9.79 16.33
N VAL A 200 16.76 -8.84 17.08
CA VAL A 200 16.23 -7.60 16.50
C VAL A 200 17.33 -6.72 15.90
N GLY A 201 18.48 -6.64 16.57
CA GLY A 201 19.66 -5.93 16.04
C GLY A 201 20.21 -6.52 14.75
N ALA A 202 20.22 -7.85 14.62
CA ALA A 202 20.69 -8.54 13.42
C ALA A 202 19.75 -8.31 12.22
N VAL A 203 18.44 -8.32 12.43
CA VAL A 203 17.45 -8.06 11.37
C VAL A 203 17.54 -6.61 10.85
N VAL A 204 17.72 -5.64 11.74
CA VAL A 204 17.88 -4.22 11.35
C VAL A 204 19.18 -4.01 10.56
N LEU A 205 20.30 -4.65 10.97
CA LEU A 205 21.57 -4.55 10.25
C LEU A 205 21.51 -5.18 8.86
N VAL A 206 20.82 -6.31 8.69
CA VAL A 206 20.61 -6.94 7.37
C VAL A 206 19.75 -6.06 6.47
N ALA A 207 18.68 -5.46 7.00
CA ALA A 207 17.84 -4.56 6.25
C ALA A 207 18.59 -3.30 5.78
N LEU A 208 19.44 -2.72 6.65
CA LEU A 208 20.29 -1.57 6.30
C LEU A 208 21.34 -1.92 5.26
N ALA A 209 21.95 -3.13 5.33
CA ALA A 209 22.92 -3.60 4.35
C ALA A 209 22.28 -3.81 2.96
N LEU A 210 21.08 -4.42 2.90
CA LEU A 210 20.35 -4.60 1.65
C LEU A 210 19.92 -3.26 1.04
N PHE A 211 19.53 -2.29 1.86
CA PHE A 211 19.20 -0.94 1.42
C PHE A 211 20.42 -0.20 0.86
N ALA A 212 21.60 -0.35 1.48
CA ALA A 212 22.83 0.23 0.98
C ALA A 212 23.28 -0.40 -0.37
N ILE A 213 23.12 -1.71 -0.54
CA ILE A 213 23.39 -2.42 -1.81
C ILE A 213 22.44 -1.93 -2.90
N PHE A 214 21.15 -1.73 -2.59
CA PHE A 214 20.16 -1.18 -3.52
C PHE A 214 20.54 0.23 -4.00
N ILE A 215 20.97 1.12 -3.08
CA ILE A 215 21.41 2.48 -3.45
C ILE A 215 22.64 2.44 -4.34
N VAL A 216 23.63 1.58 -4.06
CA VAL A 216 24.85 1.45 -4.89
C VAL A 216 24.49 0.86 -6.25
N GLY A 217 23.60 -0.14 -6.31
CA GLY A 217 23.11 -0.73 -7.56
C GLY A 217 22.36 0.29 -8.43
N ALA A 218 21.48 1.09 -7.83
CA ALA A 218 20.74 2.16 -8.52
C ALA A 218 21.66 3.28 -9.05
N ARG A 219 22.74 3.61 -8.34
CA ARG A 219 23.75 4.57 -8.81
C ARG A 219 24.56 4.03 -9.99
N ASN A 220 24.95 2.75 -9.97
CA ASN A 220 25.67 2.11 -11.08
C ASN A 220 24.82 1.89 -12.33
N ALA A 221 23.52 1.62 -12.18
CA ALA A 221 22.60 1.50 -13.32
C ALA A 221 22.39 2.84 -14.06
N ARG A 222 22.54 3.97 -13.36
CA ARG A 222 22.43 5.33 -13.98
C ARG A 222 23.62 5.75 -14.81
N SER A 223 24.78 5.09 -14.69
CA SER A 223 25.98 5.44 -15.47
C SER A 223 26.07 4.77 -16.85
N GLY A 224 25.08 4.00 -17.27
CA GLY A 224 25.12 3.17 -18.46
C GLY A 224 24.25 3.56 -19.66
N TYR A 225 23.44 4.62 -19.59
CA TYR A 225 22.57 5.01 -20.72
C TYR A 225 22.76 6.49 -21.10
N PHE A 226 23.82 6.77 -21.85
CA PHE A 226 23.88 7.94 -22.75
C PHE A 226 23.58 7.46 -24.16
N LEU A 227 22.40 7.78 -24.68
CA LEU A 227 22.14 7.74 -26.12
C LEU A 227 22.65 9.04 -26.69
N ASP A 228 23.76 8.94 -27.43
CA ASP A 228 24.32 10.03 -28.24
C ASP A 228 23.46 10.20 -29.52
N PHE A 229 22.63 11.24 -29.56
CA PHE A 229 21.90 11.65 -30.74
C PHE A 229 22.74 12.66 -31.54
N ASN A 230 23.77 12.23 -32.26
CA ASN A 230 24.39 13.00 -33.33
C ASN A 230 23.67 12.71 -34.65
N GLY A 231 22.60 13.48 -34.92
CA GLY A 231 21.96 13.57 -36.22
C GLY A 231 22.80 14.45 -37.16
N THR A 232 23.55 13.85 -38.07
CA THR A 232 23.99 14.52 -39.31
C THR A 232 23.15 13.97 -40.45
N ALA A 233 22.21 14.82 -40.92
CA ALA A 233 21.60 14.65 -42.22
C ALA A 233 22.61 14.96 -43.31
N ASN A 234 22.73 14.09 -44.28
CA ASN A 234 23.11 14.37 -45.65
C ASN A 234 22.06 13.79 -46.57
#